data_75e395037ec5d212e580fa4166a0cbae
#
_entry.id   75e395037ec5d212e580fa4166a0cbae
#
_cell.length_a   1.000
_cell.length_b   1.000
_cell.length_c   1.000
_cell.angle_alpha   90.00
_cell.angle_beta   90.00
_cell.angle_gamma   90.00
#
_symmetry.space_group_name_H-M   'P 1'
#
loop_
_entity.id
_entity.type
_entity.pdbx_description
1 polymer ?
#
loop_
_entity_poly.entity_id
_entity_poly.type
_entity_poly.pdbx_seq_one_letter_code
_entity_poly.pdbx_strand_id
1 'polypeptide(L)'
;MRYLVFTDIHGNLEAFHALLKFVQKKRIDHYLFLGDLVGYGASPNEVIQKIQTLKPLTLIRGNHDKAVCGLDSVQTFNPIAASAIFWTKKTITKKNLDFLYRLEKTPMIINGSIMLCHGAPFDEDYYIFGEFDAAEAFSYVETPVCFFGHTHFPYVYMEQDGTVEGTFLEGDSNELKLEKDVRYLINPGSVGQPRDRNSRAAFAIYDSDTRIIKFHRVEYDIEEAKKKILDENLPAALAERLSLGI
;
A
#
# COMPACT_ATOMS: atom_id res chain seq x y z
N MET A 1 -9.10 -0.14 -19.30
CA MET A 1 -8.62 0.97 -18.44
C MET A 1 -7.33 0.55 -17.75
N ARG A 2 -6.40 1.52 -17.55
CA ARG A 2 -5.14 1.26 -16.83
C ARG A 2 -5.17 1.89 -15.45
N TYR A 3 -5.05 1.05 -14.45
CA TYR A 3 -5.01 1.43 -13.04
C TYR A 3 -3.57 1.40 -12.53
N LEU A 4 -3.12 2.46 -11.86
CA LEU A 4 -1.96 2.38 -10.99
C LEU A 4 -2.44 1.96 -9.60
N VAL A 5 -1.95 0.80 -9.12
CA VAL A 5 -2.28 0.24 -7.81
C VAL A 5 -1.05 0.33 -6.93
N PHE A 6 -1.18 0.98 -5.79
CA PHE A 6 -0.08 1.21 -4.86
C PHE A 6 -0.58 1.39 -3.42
N THR A 7 0.30 1.15 -2.45
CA THR A 7 -0.06 1.11 -1.03
C THR A 7 1.14 1.44 -0.14
N ASP A 8 0.88 1.68 1.14
CA ASP A 8 1.90 1.73 2.19
C ASP A 8 3.03 2.72 1.86
N ILE A 9 2.67 4.00 1.63
CA ILE A 9 3.64 5.08 1.36
C ILE A 9 4.35 5.47 2.66
N HIS A 10 3.65 5.42 3.79
CA HIS A 10 4.23 5.65 5.11
C HIS A 10 5.08 6.92 5.24
N GLY A 11 4.62 8.04 4.72
CA GLY A 11 5.34 9.30 4.83
C GLY A 11 6.70 9.34 4.10
N ASN A 12 7.00 8.37 3.23
CA ASN A 12 8.22 8.31 2.42
C ASN A 12 7.99 9.04 1.09
N LEU A 13 8.27 10.36 1.10
CA LEU A 13 8.06 11.23 -0.05
C LEU A 13 8.99 10.88 -1.21
N GLU A 14 10.23 10.47 -0.93
CA GLU A 14 11.26 10.13 -1.90
C GLU A 14 10.82 8.93 -2.74
N ALA A 15 10.35 7.87 -2.10
CA ALA A 15 9.81 6.69 -2.77
C ALA A 15 8.55 7.03 -3.59
N PHE A 16 7.65 7.84 -3.03
CA PHE A 16 6.45 8.26 -3.73
C PHE A 16 6.76 9.13 -4.95
N HIS A 17 7.72 10.05 -4.86
CA HIS A 17 8.20 10.82 -6.01
C HIS A 17 8.81 9.95 -7.10
N ALA A 18 9.60 8.94 -6.72
CA ALA A 18 10.20 8.00 -7.68
C ALA A 18 9.13 7.22 -8.44
N LEU A 19 8.11 6.71 -7.75
CA LEU A 19 6.95 6.07 -8.37
C LEU A 19 6.27 7.03 -9.37
N LEU A 20 5.93 8.25 -8.94
CA LEU A 20 5.24 9.21 -9.81
C LEU A 20 6.08 9.60 -11.04
N LYS A 21 7.38 9.74 -10.89
CA LYS A 21 8.33 9.98 -11.99
C LYS A 21 8.32 8.82 -12.99
N PHE A 22 8.28 7.57 -12.49
CA PHE A 22 8.24 6.38 -13.35
C PHE A 22 6.97 6.32 -14.20
N VAL A 23 5.81 6.67 -13.61
CA VAL A 23 4.52 6.61 -14.33
C VAL A 23 4.20 7.86 -15.14
N GLN A 24 4.97 8.94 -15.01
CA GLN A 24 4.72 10.22 -15.70
C GLN A 24 4.56 10.10 -17.22
N LYS A 25 5.30 9.16 -17.84
CA LYS A 25 5.27 8.90 -19.28
C LYS A 25 4.35 7.73 -19.66
N LYS A 26 3.63 7.17 -18.68
CA LYS A 26 2.72 6.03 -18.91
C LYS A 26 1.28 6.55 -18.93
N ARG A 27 0.44 5.91 -19.72
CA ARG A 27 -0.99 6.18 -19.64
C ARG A 27 -1.53 5.51 -18.39
N ILE A 28 -1.98 6.29 -17.42
CA ILE A 28 -2.74 5.87 -16.24
C ILE A 28 -4.09 6.53 -16.30
N ASP A 29 -5.14 5.73 -16.32
CA ASP A 29 -6.51 6.22 -16.41
C ASP A 29 -7.12 6.44 -15.02
N HIS A 30 -6.61 5.74 -13.96
CA HIS A 30 -7.10 5.86 -12.58
C HIS A 30 -6.03 5.41 -11.57
N TYR A 31 -5.92 6.11 -10.46
CA TYR A 31 -5.01 5.82 -9.35
C TYR A 31 -5.79 5.12 -8.23
N LEU A 32 -5.33 3.95 -7.79
CA LEU A 32 -5.91 3.16 -6.70
C LEU A 32 -4.90 3.08 -5.56
N PHE A 33 -5.23 3.69 -4.44
CA PHE A 33 -4.38 3.68 -3.25
C PHE A 33 -5.04 2.88 -2.11
N LEU A 34 -4.29 1.93 -1.52
CA LEU A 34 -4.84 0.92 -0.62
C LEU A 34 -4.59 1.20 0.86
N GLY A 35 -4.22 2.42 1.23
CA GLY A 35 -4.05 2.83 2.62
C GLY A 35 -2.59 2.98 3.07
N ASP A 36 -2.45 3.48 4.29
CA ASP A 36 -1.17 3.81 4.94
C ASP A 36 -0.37 4.90 4.21
N LEU A 37 -1.00 6.08 4.12
CA LEU A 37 -0.32 7.29 3.67
C LEU A 37 0.78 7.73 4.62
N VAL A 38 0.53 7.60 5.93
CA VAL A 38 1.37 8.13 6.99
C VAL A 38 1.91 7.02 7.91
N GLY A 39 2.68 7.42 8.92
CA GLY A 39 3.40 6.50 9.80
C GLY A 39 4.80 6.21 9.28
N TYR A 40 5.71 5.80 10.16
CA TYR A 40 7.12 5.49 9.93
C TYR A 40 7.98 6.62 9.38
N GLY A 41 7.68 7.13 8.17
CA GLY A 41 8.49 8.14 7.48
C GLY A 41 8.22 9.57 7.92
N ALA A 42 9.12 10.48 7.56
CA ALA A 42 9.21 11.83 8.11
C ALA A 42 8.51 12.92 7.26
N SER A 43 7.78 12.56 6.19
CA SER A 43 7.13 13.54 5.30
C SER A 43 5.61 13.32 5.16
N PRO A 44 4.84 13.21 6.28
CA PRO A 44 3.42 12.89 6.22
C PRO A 44 2.61 13.99 5.52
N ASN A 45 2.92 15.26 5.75
CA ASN A 45 2.17 16.36 5.17
C ASN A 45 2.38 16.47 3.65
N GLU A 46 3.60 16.31 3.20
CA GLU A 46 4.00 16.39 1.81
C GLU A 46 3.39 15.24 1.00
N VAL A 47 3.39 14.02 1.55
CA VAL A 47 2.75 12.84 0.94
C VAL A 47 1.26 13.08 0.78
N ILE A 48 0.57 13.55 1.83
CA ILE A 48 -0.87 13.84 1.77
C ILE A 48 -1.18 14.94 0.75
N GLN A 49 -0.38 16.01 0.71
CA GLN A 49 -0.56 17.07 -0.29
C GLN A 49 -0.34 16.55 -1.71
N LYS A 50 0.67 15.70 -1.89
CA LYS A 50 1.02 15.15 -3.19
C LYS A 50 -0.03 14.19 -3.72
N ILE A 51 -0.55 13.27 -2.91
CA ILE A 51 -1.56 12.30 -3.36
C ILE A 51 -2.86 13.00 -3.78
N GLN A 52 -3.24 14.09 -3.13
CA GLN A 52 -4.42 14.89 -3.48
C GLN A 52 -4.32 15.53 -4.88
N THR A 53 -3.14 15.58 -5.48
CA THR A 53 -2.97 16.11 -6.86
C THR A 53 -3.28 15.09 -7.94
N LEU A 54 -3.35 13.80 -7.58
CA LEU A 54 -3.64 12.71 -8.54
C LEU A 54 -5.12 12.68 -8.89
N LYS A 55 -5.45 12.55 -10.18
CA LYS A 55 -6.85 12.48 -10.64
C LYS A 55 -6.95 11.66 -11.93
N PRO A 56 -7.98 10.80 -12.06
CA PRO A 56 -8.92 10.40 -11.01
C PRO A 56 -8.24 9.50 -9.96
N LEU A 57 -8.63 9.63 -8.71
CA LEU A 57 -8.06 8.90 -7.57
C LEU A 57 -9.17 8.28 -6.72
N THR A 58 -9.02 7.00 -6.42
CA THR A 58 -9.73 6.32 -5.35
C THR A 58 -8.73 5.93 -4.28
N LEU A 59 -9.03 6.21 -3.04
CA LEU A 59 -8.16 5.90 -1.92
C LEU A 59 -8.97 5.46 -0.70
N ILE A 60 -8.42 4.50 0.01
CA ILE A 60 -8.95 3.96 1.25
C ILE A 60 -7.94 4.21 2.37
N ARG A 61 -8.40 4.13 3.61
CA ARG A 61 -7.53 4.31 4.78
C ARG A 61 -6.82 3.01 5.15
N GLY A 62 -5.63 3.12 5.77
CA GLY A 62 -4.95 2.03 6.43
C GLY A 62 -4.98 2.16 7.96
N ASN A 63 -4.40 1.18 8.65
CA ASN A 63 -4.36 1.16 10.13
C ASN A 63 -3.52 2.30 10.72
N HIS A 64 -2.42 2.70 10.08
CA HIS A 64 -1.64 3.87 10.52
C HIS A 64 -2.43 5.17 10.34
N ASP A 65 -3.16 5.32 9.23
CA ASP A 65 -4.02 6.49 8.99
C ASP A 65 -5.10 6.60 10.08
N LYS A 66 -5.75 5.46 10.45
CA LYS A 66 -6.71 5.37 11.56
C LYS A 66 -6.09 5.79 12.89
N ALA A 67 -4.94 5.20 13.21
CA ALA A 67 -4.27 5.45 14.48
C ALA A 67 -3.86 6.93 14.61
N VAL A 68 -3.36 7.56 13.54
CA VAL A 68 -3.03 8.99 13.51
C VAL A 68 -4.28 9.85 13.74
N CYS A 69 -5.43 9.47 13.18
CA CYS A 69 -6.70 10.16 13.39
C CYS A 69 -7.32 9.91 14.79
N GLY A 70 -6.77 8.99 15.59
CA GLY A 70 -7.36 8.61 16.89
C GLY A 70 -8.63 7.76 16.75
N LEU A 71 -8.85 7.14 15.60
CA LEU A 71 -9.95 6.21 15.34
C LEU A 71 -9.63 4.80 15.83
N ASP A 72 -8.37 4.55 16.18
CA ASP A 72 -7.91 3.30 16.76
C ASP A 72 -6.82 3.53 17.81
N SER A 73 -6.61 2.50 18.66
CA SER A 73 -5.64 2.56 19.74
C SER A 73 -4.22 2.36 19.23
N VAL A 74 -3.31 3.26 19.63
CA VAL A 74 -1.86 3.11 19.33
C VAL A 74 -1.24 1.94 20.14
N GLN A 75 -1.93 1.43 21.17
CA GLN A 75 -1.43 0.35 22.02
C GLN A 75 -1.31 -1.00 21.34
N THR A 76 -1.98 -1.20 20.20
CA THR A 76 -1.89 -2.43 19.39
C THR A 76 -0.61 -2.47 18.52
N PHE A 77 0.06 -1.33 18.38
CA PHE A 77 1.27 -1.22 17.57
C PHE A 77 2.53 -1.57 18.37
N ASN A 78 3.54 -2.11 17.69
CA ASN A 78 4.86 -2.24 18.33
C ASN A 78 5.44 -0.86 18.72
N PRO A 79 6.38 -0.80 19.70
CA PRO A 79 6.87 0.47 20.24
C PRO A 79 7.47 1.42 19.19
N ILE A 80 8.11 0.90 18.15
CA ILE A 80 8.74 1.70 17.07
C ILE A 80 7.64 2.34 16.21
N ALA A 81 6.65 1.57 15.81
CA ALA A 81 5.49 2.07 15.04
C ALA A 81 4.69 3.08 15.86
N ALA A 82 4.43 2.78 17.15
CA ALA A 82 3.73 3.70 18.05
C ALA A 82 4.44 5.05 18.17
N SER A 83 5.77 5.04 18.30
CA SER A 83 6.59 6.26 18.33
C SER A 83 6.40 7.12 17.08
N ALA A 84 6.42 6.50 15.89
CA ALA A 84 6.20 7.20 14.62
C ALA A 84 4.77 7.76 14.50
N ILE A 85 3.76 7.02 14.98
CA ILE A 85 2.37 7.49 15.03
C ILE A 85 2.24 8.71 15.94
N PHE A 86 2.83 8.67 17.14
CA PHE A 86 2.80 9.82 18.06
C PHE A 86 3.52 11.05 17.49
N TRP A 87 4.66 10.86 16.82
CA TRP A 87 5.35 11.93 16.13
C TRP A 87 4.48 12.50 15.00
N THR A 88 3.90 11.64 14.15
CA THR A 88 3.01 12.07 13.06
C THR A 88 1.82 12.88 13.59
N LYS A 89 1.18 12.45 14.69
CA LYS A 89 0.10 13.20 15.35
C LYS A 89 0.49 14.62 15.76
N LYS A 90 1.74 14.84 16.15
CA LYS A 90 2.25 16.16 16.54
C LYS A 90 2.60 17.04 15.34
N THR A 91 3.04 16.43 14.24
CA THR A 91 3.59 17.12 13.06
C THR A 91 2.53 17.40 11.98
N ILE A 92 1.51 16.54 11.91
CA ILE A 92 0.47 16.67 10.88
C ILE A 92 -0.33 17.96 11.04
N THR A 93 -0.53 18.68 9.92
CA THR A 93 -1.39 19.87 9.93
C THR A 93 -2.86 19.50 10.11
N LYS A 94 -3.65 20.40 10.71
CA LYS A 94 -5.10 20.19 10.88
C LYS A 94 -5.79 19.86 9.55
N LYS A 95 -5.45 20.56 8.47
CA LYS A 95 -6.01 20.31 7.13
C LYS A 95 -5.75 18.88 6.66
N ASN A 96 -4.54 18.37 6.87
CA ASN A 96 -4.15 17.02 6.46
C ASN A 96 -4.75 15.96 7.40
N LEU A 97 -4.87 16.24 8.69
CA LEU A 97 -5.58 15.38 9.62
C LEU A 97 -7.07 15.24 9.25
N ASP A 98 -7.73 16.36 8.91
CA ASP A 98 -9.12 16.38 8.45
C ASP A 98 -9.29 15.62 7.12
N PHE A 99 -8.25 15.58 6.28
CA PHE A 99 -8.24 14.77 5.06
C PHE A 99 -8.16 13.27 5.38
N LEU A 100 -7.21 12.85 6.23
CA LEU A 100 -7.09 11.45 6.66
C LEU A 100 -8.37 10.93 7.33
N TYR A 101 -9.00 11.77 8.18
CA TYR A 101 -10.23 11.40 8.87
C TYR A 101 -11.39 11.07 7.94
N ARG A 102 -11.39 11.66 6.72
CA ARG A 102 -12.43 11.43 5.70
C ARG A 102 -12.12 10.32 4.70
N LEU A 103 -10.99 9.61 4.89
CA LEU A 103 -10.68 8.46 4.04
C LEU A 103 -11.73 7.36 4.22
N GLU A 104 -12.10 6.75 3.10
CA GLU A 104 -13.10 5.70 3.09
C GLU A 104 -12.59 4.44 3.80
N LYS A 105 -13.52 3.77 4.45
CA LYS A 105 -13.29 2.47 5.09
C LYS A 105 -13.30 1.36 4.03
N THR A 106 -12.61 0.26 4.31
CA THR A 106 -12.59 -0.93 3.44
C THR A 106 -13.61 -2.00 3.87
N PRO A 107 -14.03 -2.92 2.99
CA PRO A 107 -13.72 -3.00 1.56
C PRO A 107 -14.46 -1.96 0.70
N MET A 108 -13.87 -1.61 -0.47
CA MET A 108 -14.50 -0.74 -1.46
C MET A 108 -14.52 -1.44 -2.83
N ILE A 109 -15.67 -1.44 -3.50
CA ILE A 109 -15.82 -2.04 -4.84
C ILE A 109 -15.84 -0.93 -5.91
N ILE A 110 -15.02 -1.10 -6.95
CA ILE A 110 -14.92 -0.20 -8.09
C ILE A 110 -15.43 -0.90 -9.34
N ASN A 111 -16.38 -0.24 -10.00
CA ASN A 111 -16.97 -0.71 -11.27
C ASN A 111 -17.46 -2.17 -11.25
N GLY A 112 -17.84 -2.69 -10.07
CA GLY A 112 -18.34 -4.06 -9.88
C GLY A 112 -17.31 -5.17 -10.17
N SER A 113 -16.03 -4.84 -10.41
CA SER A 113 -15.02 -5.82 -10.85
C SER A 113 -13.71 -5.80 -10.07
N ILE A 114 -13.47 -4.75 -9.29
CA ILE A 114 -12.26 -4.58 -8.50
C ILE A 114 -12.66 -4.25 -7.06
N MET A 115 -12.19 -5.03 -6.10
CA MET A 115 -12.30 -4.72 -4.68
C MET A 115 -10.97 -4.16 -4.17
N LEU A 116 -11.05 -3.18 -3.27
CA LEU A 116 -9.89 -2.62 -2.58
C LEU A 116 -10.02 -2.89 -1.10
N CYS A 117 -8.96 -3.39 -0.49
CA CYS A 117 -8.81 -3.57 0.95
C CYS A 117 -7.46 -3.03 1.40
N HIS A 118 -7.34 -2.60 2.67
CA HIS A 118 -6.03 -2.36 3.25
C HIS A 118 -5.43 -3.68 3.73
N GLY A 119 -6.04 -4.33 4.71
CA GLY A 119 -5.75 -5.71 5.15
C GLY A 119 -6.68 -6.70 4.44
N ALA A 120 -7.46 -7.46 5.20
CA ALA A 120 -8.44 -8.39 4.65
C ALA A 120 -9.81 -7.71 4.35
N PRO A 121 -10.65 -8.30 3.49
CA PRO A 121 -11.99 -7.78 3.20
C PRO A 121 -12.91 -7.70 4.42
N PHE A 122 -12.71 -8.58 5.41
CA PHE A 122 -13.50 -8.64 6.64
C PHE A 122 -12.93 -7.78 7.78
N ASP A 123 -11.61 -7.51 7.74
CA ASP A 123 -10.92 -6.70 8.76
C ASP A 123 -9.76 -5.92 8.13
N GLU A 124 -9.81 -4.58 8.20
CA GLU A 124 -8.80 -3.69 7.61
C GLU A 124 -7.41 -3.78 8.27
N ASP A 125 -7.29 -4.44 9.43
CA ASP A 125 -6.06 -4.63 10.18
C ASP A 125 -5.52 -6.07 10.12
N TYR A 126 -6.25 -6.98 9.47
CA TYR A 126 -5.87 -8.38 9.38
C TYR A 126 -4.79 -8.63 8.33
N TYR A 127 -3.74 -9.35 8.70
CA TYR A 127 -2.64 -9.72 7.81
C TYR A 127 -2.97 -10.98 7.01
N ILE A 128 -2.85 -10.95 5.69
CA ILE A 128 -2.95 -12.13 4.82
C ILE A 128 -1.53 -12.61 4.50
N PHE A 129 -1.04 -13.64 5.19
CA PHE A 129 0.32 -14.18 5.02
C PHE A 129 0.40 -15.55 4.35
N GLY A 130 -0.70 -16.28 4.25
CA GLY A 130 -0.70 -17.64 3.69
C GLY A 130 -2.02 -18.00 3.03
N GLU A 131 -2.06 -19.20 2.44
CA GLU A 131 -3.23 -19.71 1.74
C GLU A 131 -4.46 -19.85 2.64
N PHE A 132 -4.29 -20.12 3.93
CA PHE A 132 -5.39 -20.19 4.90
C PHE A 132 -6.05 -18.82 5.11
N ASP A 133 -5.24 -17.78 5.31
CA ASP A 133 -5.74 -16.41 5.45
C ASP A 133 -6.41 -15.95 4.14
N ALA A 134 -5.81 -16.32 3.00
CA ALA A 134 -6.34 -15.99 1.69
C ALA A 134 -7.66 -16.73 1.42
N ALA A 135 -7.80 -18.00 1.81
CA ALA A 135 -9.04 -18.76 1.67
C ALA A 135 -10.17 -18.13 2.49
N GLU A 136 -9.90 -17.70 3.73
CA GLU A 136 -10.86 -16.94 4.51
C GLU A 136 -11.23 -15.62 3.82
N ALA A 137 -10.22 -14.86 3.34
CA ALA A 137 -10.45 -13.59 2.64
C ALA A 137 -11.30 -13.78 1.37
N PHE A 138 -11.07 -14.83 0.58
CA PHE A 138 -11.89 -15.13 -0.61
C PHE A 138 -13.37 -15.37 -0.31
N SER A 139 -13.72 -15.78 0.91
CA SER A 139 -15.12 -15.93 1.32
C SER A 139 -15.89 -14.61 1.35
N TYR A 140 -15.19 -13.48 1.39
CA TYR A 140 -15.74 -12.12 1.41
C TYR A 140 -15.49 -11.35 0.10
N VAL A 141 -14.78 -11.94 -0.86
CA VAL A 141 -14.47 -11.29 -2.15
C VAL A 141 -15.53 -11.66 -3.18
N GLU A 142 -16.30 -10.65 -3.62
CA GLU A 142 -17.36 -10.80 -4.62
C GLU A 142 -16.89 -10.44 -6.05
N THR A 143 -15.66 -9.96 -6.20
CA THR A 143 -15.10 -9.48 -7.47
C THR A 143 -14.02 -10.42 -8.00
N PRO A 144 -13.77 -10.43 -9.34
CA PRO A 144 -12.67 -11.22 -9.90
C PRO A 144 -11.28 -10.84 -9.38
N VAL A 145 -11.11 -9.58 -8.97
CA VAL A 145 -9.83 -9.06 -8.46
C VAL A 145 -10.06 -8.27 -7.20
N CYS A 146 -9.29 -8.58 -6.16
CA CYS A 146 -9.19 -7.80 -4.95
C CYS A 146 -7.72 -7.39 -4.74
N PHE A 147 -7.47 -6.09 -4.60
CA PHE A 147 -6.17 -5.55 -4.23
C PHE A 147 -6.12 -5.28 -2.73
N PHE A 148 -5.01 -5.67 -2.09
CA PHE A 148 -4.77 -5.46 -0.67
C PHE A 148 -3.33 -4.97 -0.41
N GLY A 149 -3.05 -4.43 0.78
CA GLY A 149 -1.75 -3.91 1.21
C GLY A 149 -1.28 -4.53 2.52
N HIS A 150 -0.88 -3.67 3.48
CA HIS A 150 -0.63 -3.95 4.89
C HIS A 150 0.56 -4.88 5.21
N THR A 151 0.74 -5.98 4.47
CA THR A 151 1.87 -6.90 4.67
C THR A 151 3.19 -6.35 4.15
N HIS A 152 3.14 -5.42 3.17
CA HIS A 152 4.27 -4.87 2.42
C HIS A 152 5.04 -5.87 1.55
N PHE A 153 4.47 -7.05 1.33
CA PHE A 153 5.02 -8.08 0.46
C PHE A 153 4.27 -8.15 -0.86
N PRO A 154 4.93 -8.11 -2.01
CA PRO A 154 4.26 -8.35 -3.29
C PRO A 154 3.87 -9.82 -3.40
N TYR A 155 2.58 -10.07 -3.45
CA TYR A 155 2.05 -11.42 -3.43
C TYR A 155 0.78 -11.55 -4.26
N VAL A 156 0.57 -12.71 -4.86
CA VAL A 156 -0.66 -13.06 -5.57
C VAL A 156 -1.20 -14.36 -5.00
N TYR A 157 -2.45 -14.35 -4.55
CA TYR A 157 -3.23 -15.56 -4.29
C TYR A 157 -4.26 -15.72 -5.40
N MET A 158 -4.42 -16.95 -5.87
CA MET A 158 -5.40 -17.36 -6.87
C MET A 158 -6.36 -18.36 -6.24
N GLU A 159 -7.63 -18.20 -6.49
CA GLU A 159 -8.65 -19.17 -6.10
C GLU A 159 -9.38 -19.66 -7.35
N GLN A 160 -9.37 -20.97 -7.52
CA GLN A 160 -10.11 -21.67 -8.56
C GLN A 160 -10.70 -22.96 -8.03
N ASP A 161 -12.00 -23.18 -8.24
CA ASP A 161 -12.71 -24.40 -7.82
C ASP A 161 -12.52 -24.77 -6.33
N GLY A 162 -12.43 -23.74 -5.47
CA GLY A 162 -12.22 -23.89 -4.03
C GLY A 162 -10.78 -24.19 -3.60
N THR A 163 -9.84 -24.23 -4.55
CA THR A 163 -8.41 -24.36 -4.26
C THR A 163 -7.74 -22.98 -4.25
N VAL A 164 -6.96 -22.70 -3.21
CA VAL A 164 -6.18 -21.45 -3.10
C VAL A 164 -4.70 -21.77 -3.24
N GLU A 165 -4.05 -21.06 -4.16
CA GLU A 165 -2.59 -21.13 -4.36
C GLU A 165 -1.99 -19.73 -4.23
N GLY A 166 -0.82 -19.64 -3.59
CA GLY A 166 -0.11 -18.39 -3.36
C GLY A 166 1.24 -18.34 -4.08
N THR A 167 1.60 -17.17 -4.62
CA THR A 167 2.89 -16.93 -5.26
C THR A 167 3.50 -15.62 -4.79
N PHE A 168 4.69 -15.69 -4.21
CA PHE A 168 5.51 -14.52 -3.89
C PHE A 168 6.19 -14.00 -5.18
N LEU A 169 6.18 -12.67 -5.35
CA LEU A 169 6.73 -12.05 -6.56
C LEU A 169 8.14 -11.53 -6.31
N GLU A 170 9.11 -12.28 -6.78
CA GLU A 170 10.53 -11.93 -6.65
C GLU A 170 11.04 -11.08 -7.82
N GLY A 171 12.12 -10.31 -7.56
CA GLY A 171 12.85 -9.57 -8.57
C GLY A 171 12.29 -8.19 -8.90
N ASP A 172 12.64 -7.68 -10.07
CA ASP A 172 12.46 -6.27 -10.45
C ASP A 172 11.16 -5.97 -11.17
N SER A 173 10.64 -6.96 -11.86
CA SER A 173 9.36 -6.87 -12.58
C SER A 173 8.77 -8.23 -12.81
N ASN A 174 7.46 -8.32 -12.67
CA ASN A 174 6.68 -9.50 -12.97
C ASN A 174 5.46 -9.09 -13.80
N GLU A 175 4.99 -10.00 -14.65
CA GLU A 175 3.77 -9.82 -15.42
C GLU A 175 2.89 -11.05 -15.23
N LEU A 176 1.62 -10.82 -14.94
CA LEU A 176 0.61 -11.85 -14.78
C LEU A 176 -0.60 -11.51 -15.64
N LYS A 177 -1.04 -12.46 -16.45
CA LYS A 177 -2.33 -12.38 -17.14
C LYS A 177 -3.39 -13.08 -16.31
N LEU A 178 -4.42 -12.32 -15.92
CA LEU A 178 -5.52 -12.83 -15.09
C LEU A 178 -6.50 -13.65 -15.95
N GLU A 179 -6.83 -14.85 -15.55
CA GLU A 179 -7.78 -15.74 -16.20
C GLU A 179 -9.23 -15.40 -15.82
N LYS A 180 -10.21 -15.80 -16.66
CA LYS A 180 -11.60 -15.38 -16.50
C LYS A 180 -12.30 -16.03 -15.30
N ASP A 181 -12.01 -17.30 -15.07
CA ASP A 181 -12.73 -18.13 -14.10
C ASP A 181 -11.89 -18.34 -12.83
N VAL A 182 -10.94 -17.44 -12.57
CA VAL A 182 -10.08 -17.40 -11.41
C VAL A 182 -10.28 -16.10 -10.66
N ARG A 183 -10.38 -16.16 -9.33
CA ARG A 183 -10.38 -14.98 -8.46
C ARG A 183 -8.97 -14.71 -7.93
N TYR A 184 -8.66 -13.44 -7.75
CA TYR A 184 -7.32 -13.01 -7.37
C TYR A 184 -7.36 -12.09 -6.15
N LEU A 185 -6.47 -12.36 -5.17
CA LEU A 185 -6.05 -11.42 -4.13
C LEU A 185 -4.62 -10.98 -4.47
N ILE A 186 -4.41 -9.69 -4.65
CA ILE A 186 -3.14 -9.16 -5.16
C ILE A 186 -2.61 -8.05 -4.26
N ASN A 187 -1.42 -8.25 -3.72
CA ASN A 187 -0.67 -7.22 -3.02
C ASN A 187 0.43 -6.70 -3.95
N PRO A 188 0.46 -5.40 -4.27
CA PRO A 188 1.50 -4.83 -5.13
C PRO A 188 2.86 -4.63 -4.44
N GLY A 189 2.95 -4.92 -3.15
CA GLY A 189 4.08 -4.54 -2.29
C GLY A 189 3.97 -3.09 -1.80
N SER A 190 4.92 -2.64 -0.99
CA SER A 190 4.91 -1.31 -0.38
C SER A 190 5.71 -0.30 -1.20
N VAL A 191 5.19 0.93 -1.32
CA VAL A 191 5.93 2.05 -1.90
C VAL A 191 7.00 2.55 -0.93
N GLY A 192 6.63 2.81 0.32
CA GLY A 192 7.47 3.53 1.26
C GLY A 192 8.31 2.66 2.18
N GLN A 193 7.92 1.40 2.40
CA GLN A 193 8.63 0.50 3.32
C GLN A 193 8.50 -0.97 2.89
N PRO A 194 9.10 -1.38 1.77
CA PRO A 194 9.14 -2.79 1.36
C PRO A 194 9.75 -3.69 2.45
N ARG A 195 9.24 -4.93 2.59
CA ARG A 195 9.68 -5.89 3.62
C ARG A 195 10.17 -7.22 3.05
N ASP A 196 10.39 -7.29 1.77
CA ASP A 196 10.77 -8.49 1.00
C ASP A 196 12.28 -8.53 0.66
N ARG A 197 13.09 -7.80 1.41
CA ARG A 197 14.56 -7.64 1.21
C ARG A 197 14.93 -6.94 -0.10
N ASN A 198 13.98 -6.24 -0.69
CA ASN A 198 14.19 -5.39 -1.84
C ASN A 198 13.80 -3.95 -1.47
N SER A 199 14.78 -3.09 -1.26
CA SER A 199 14.58 -1.72 -0.78
C SER A 199 13.88 -0.78 -1.76
N ARG A 200 13.67 -1.22 -3.02
CA ARG A 200 13.03 -0.40 -4.06
C ARG A 200 11.52 -0.33 -3.87
N ALA A 201 10.95 0.85 -4.11
CA ALA A 201 9.52 1.09 -4.03
C ALA A 201 8.73 0.16 -4.96
N ALA A 202 7.70 -0.51 -4.44
CA ALA A 202 6.89 -1.49 -5.15
C ALA A 202 5.50 -0.96 -5.47
N PHE A 203 4.99 -1.30 -6.65
CA PHE A 203 3.63 -0.97 -7.11
C PHE A 203 3.25 -1.82 -8.33
N ALA A 204 1.99 -1.77 -8.75
CA ALA A 204 1.51 -2.47 -9.93
C ALA A 204 0.76 -1.56 -10.90
N ILE A 205 0.76 -1.91 -12.18
CA ILE A 205 -0.11 -1.33 -13.21
C ILE A 205 -1.00 -2.45 -13.73
N TYR A 206 -2.31 -2.30 -13.53
CA TYR A 206 -3.32 -3.24 -14.01
C TYR A 206 -4.05 -2.68 -15.22
N ASP A 207 -4.03 -3.39 -16.33
CA ASP A 207 -4.82 -3.09 -17.52
C ASP A 207 -6.03 -4.03 -17.57
N SER A 208 -7.22 -3.51 -17.25
CA SER A 208 -8.46 -4.30 -17.19
C SER A 208 -8.94 -4.79 -18.55
N ASP A 209 -8.57 -4.11 -19.65
CA ASP A 209 -9.01 -4.48 -20.98
C ASP A 209 -8.26 -5.73 -21.47
N THR A 210 -6.96 -5.80 -21.17
CA THR A 210 -6.12 -6.97 -21.48
C THR A 210 -6.07 -8.00 -20.35
N ARG A 211 -6.52 -7.61 -19.13
CA ARG A 211 -6.43 -8.39 -17.90
C ARG A 211 -4.97 -8.75 -17.54
N ILE A 212 -4.06 -7.83 -17.83
CA ILE A 212 -2.63 -7.97 -17.52
C ILE A 212 -2.31 -7.04 -16.34
N ILE A 213 -1.64 -7.59 -15.33
CA ILE A 213 -1.04 -6.82 -14.25
C ILE A 213 0.49 -6.90 -14.38
N LYS A 214 1.15 -5.74 -14.25
CA LYS A 214 2.60 -5.62 -14.26
C LYS A 214 3.05 -5.04 -12.93
N PHE A 215 3.90 -5.79 -12.24
CA PHE A 215 4.55 -5.36 -11.00
C PHE A 215 5.85 -4.66 -11.32
N HIS A 216 6.17 -3.63 -10.59
CA HIS A 216 7.33 -2.78 -10.81
C HIS A 216 8.06 -2.47 -9.51
N ARG A 217 9.38 -2.30 -9.65
CA ARG A 217 10.27 -1.79 -8.59
C ARG A 217 10.98 -0.56 -9.11
N VAL A 218 11.06 0.49 -8.31
CA VAL A 218 11.81 1.70 -8.67
C VAL A 218 12.75 2.09 -7.53
N GLU A 219 13.97 2.45 -7.91
CA GLU A 219 14.94 3.03 -7.00
C GLU A 219 14.50 4.45 -6.59
N TYR A 220 14.78 4.83 -5.36
CA TYR A 220 14.57 6.16 -4.85
C TYR A 220 15.74 6.60 -3.96
N ASP A 221 15.80 7.85 -3.57
CA ASP A 221 16.84 8.38 -2.69
C ASP A 221 16.61 7.91 -1.25
N ILE A 222 17.10 6.71 -0.95
CA ILE A 222 16.97 6.09 0.37
C ILE A 222 17.74 6.91 1.42
N GLU A 223 18.92 7.45 1.08
CA GLU A 223 19.72 8.21 2.03
C GLU A 223 19.05 9.54 2.43
N GLU A 224 18.38 10.21 1.51
CA GLU A 224 17.59 11.40 1.85
C GLU A 224 16.38 11.02 2.73
N ALA A 225 15.68 9.92 2.44
CA ALA A 225 14.58 9.44 3.28
C ALA A 225 15.04 9.08 4.70
N LYS A 226 16.18 8.38 4.83
CA LYS A 226 16.81 8.04 6.12
C LYS A 226 17.21 9.29 6.89
N LYS A 227 17.86 10.24 6.21
CA LYS A 227 18.29 11.50 6.80
C LYS A 227 17.11 12.24 7.41
N LYS A 228 15.99 12.37 6.72
CA LYS A 228 14.78 13.03 7.24
C LYS A 228 14.23 12.34 8.49
N ILE A 229 14.22 11.00 8.52
CA ILE A 229 13.80 10.23 9.70
C ILE A 229 14.70 10.56 10.92
N LEU A 230 16.02 10.62 10.71
CA LEU A 230 16.98 10.90 11.79
C LEU A 230 16.92 12.37 12.23
N ASP A 231 16.79 13.31 11.30
CA ASP A 231 16.70 14.76 11.58
C ASP A 231 15.46 15.08 12.46
N GLU A 232 14.38 14.31 12.29
CA GLU A 232 13.16 14.42 13.10
C GLU A 232 13.21 13.63 14.42
N ASN A 233 14.35 13.05 14.78
CA ASN A 233 14.56 12.23 15.96
C ASN A 233 13.60 11.03 16.07
N LEU A 234 13.15 10.50 14.95
CA LEU A 234 12.43 9.25 14.89
C LEU A 234 13.39 8.08 15.18
N PRO A 235 12.89 6.91 15.62
CA PRO A 235 13.74 5.75 15.91
C PRO A 235 14.66 5.40 14.72
N ALA A 236 15.97 5.27 14.97
CA ALA A 236 16.97 4.97 13.93
C ALA A 236 16.65 3.67 13.14
N ALA A 237 16.03 2.68 13.80
CA ALA A 237 15.57 1.45 13.17
C ALA A 237 14.62 1.69 11.99
N LEU A 238 13.85 2.80 11.99
CA LEU A 238 12.98 3.17 10.87
C LEU A 238 13.77 3.64 9.64
N ALA A 239 14.93 4.26 9.86
CA ALA A 239 15.84 4.64 8.79
C ALA A 239 16.64 3.44 8.27
N GLU A 240 17.17 2.61 9.16
CA GLU A 240 18.02 1.46 8.80
C GLU A 240 17.26 0.44 7.93
N ARG A 241 16.01 0.14 8.29
CA ARG A 241 15.20 -0.84 7.58
C ARG A 241 14.91 -0.48 6.12
N LEU A 242 14.91 0.82 5.75
CA LEU A 242 14.71 1.24 4.37
C LEU A 242 15.79 0.72 3.43
N SER A 243 17.05 0.72 3.88
CA SER A 243 18.16 0.17 3.08
C SER A 243 18.14 -1.35 2.98
N LEU A 244 17.57 -2.01 3.98
CA LEU A 244 17.50 -3.47 4.06
C LEU A 244 16.25 -4.06 3.38
N GLY A 245 15.22 -3.25 3.17
CA GLY A 245 13.93 -3.70 2.67
C GLY A 245 13.22 -4.66 3.64
N ILE A 246 13.18 -4.33 4.96
CA ILE A 246 12.61 -5.17 6.02
C ILE A 246 11.62 -4.41 6.90
#